data_31f30285823360580c7e58b056eaad4d
#
_entry.id   31f30285823360580c7e58b056eaad4d
#
_cell.length_a   1.000
_cell.length_b   1.000
_cell.length_c   1.000
_cell.angle_alpha   90.00
_cell.angle_beta   90.00
_cell.angle_gamma   90.00
#
_symmetry.space_group_name_H-M   'P 1'
#
loop_
_entity.id
_entity.type
_entity.pdbx_description
1 polymer ?
#
loop_
_entity_poly.entity_id
_entity_poly.type
_entity_poly.pdbx_seq_one_letter_code
_entity_poly.pdbx_strand_id
1 'polypeptide(L)'
;MPQNPVPADPLPADPMPPDPRSSDPRSDGPAWLRPAPYDGSAASLTAHAEAIGAVMAGRGRLWLGPFDPPSRLPAGFEDAALVVPTSGSTGSAKAVALSRTALLASQDATAALFTADGTAAAIGGHGFWLPLLPPTHIAGVQVIARAHRTAQVLGLPSPALPDPLPDLRGHFDSAAFVALAEPAFAQAEAAGLPALTSLVPTQLARIVTGATGDDARARSLLRRFAAVLVGGAATPREVLARARGQRIAVRTTYGSSETAGGCVYDGTPLPGVRLRIDSPDEEGAGRLLVSSPTLALGYLHADGTGEALTGDTDAFTTSDLATLAPTGVLTVLGRADDVIITGGRKVLPQDVERAIDRSLMLRGLVRANVVVGVPDPDWGQRVEALVVLEPGIDPAEAPSLVRSALRTTEVPSFMIPKRVHVVEELPLLGIGKIDRSAAARIVAGI
;
A
#
# COMPACT_ATOMS: atom_id res chain seq x y z
N MET A 1 69.52 13.16 59.76
CA MET A 1 68.62 12.08 59.37
C MET A 1 67.97 12.49 58.06
N PRO A 2 68.25 11.86 56.93
CA PRO A 2 67.63 12.19 55.67
C PRO A 2 66.24 11.46 55.54
N GLN A 3 65.27 12.25 55.13
CA GLN A 3 63.88 11.78 54.87
C GLN A 3 63.82 10.93 53.57
N ASN A 4 63.22 9.75 53.65
CA ASN A 4 62.92 8.89 52.49
C ASN A 4 61.90 9.56 51.60
N PRO A 5 62.02 9.49 50.27
CA PRO A 5 60.96 9.91 49.31
C PRO A 5 59.82 8.96 49.32
N VAL A 6 58.59 9.50 49.32
CA VAL A 6 57.31 8.82 49.13
C VAL A 6 57.23 8.28 47.67
N PRO A 7 56.86 7.04 47.43
CA PRO A 7 56.62 6.53 46.03
C PRO A 7 55.43 7.21 45.41
N ALA A 8 55.58 7.65 44.15
CA ALA A 8 54.51 8.21 43.34
C ALA A 8 53.47 7.14 42.98
N ASP A 9 52.20 7.51 43.04
CA ASP A 9 51.07 6.69 42.60
C ASP A 9 51.20 6.37 41.10
N PRO A 10 50.87 5.13 40.67
CA PRO A 10 50.89 4.77 39.26
C PRO A 10 49.74 5.50 38.52
N LEU A 11 50.07 6.07 37.36
CA LEU A 11 49.12 6.67 36.44
C LEU A 11 48.03 5.64 36.04
N PRO A 12 46.78 6.08 35.87
CA PRO A 12 45.72 5.20 35.39
C PRO A 12 46.08 4.64 34.00
N ALA A 13 45.96 3.33 33.85
CA ALA A 13 46.20 2.65 32.59
C ALA A 13 45.24 3.15 31.53
N ASP A 14 45.74 3.44 30.33
CA ASP A 14 44.91 3.72 29.16
C ASP A 14 43.88 2.58 28.91
N PRO A 15 42.63 2.93 28.55
CA PRO A 15 41.67 1.90 28.22
C PRO A 15 42.17 1.08 27.02
N MET A 16 42.33 -0.21 27.23
CA MET A 16 42.67 -1.16 26.16
C MET A 16 41.67 -1.03 25.02
N PRO A 17 42.12 -1.03 23.75
CA PRO A 17 41.19 -1.13 22.61
C PRO A 17 40.35 -2.42 22.72
N PRO A 18 39.08 -2.38 22.32
CA PRO A 18 38.22 -3.56 22.40
C PRO A 18 38.83 -4.72 21.61
N ASP A 19 38.83 -5.91 22.22
CA ASP A 19 39.34 -7.15 21.61
C ASP A 19 38.52 -7.41 20.32
N PRO A 20 39.17 -7.48 19.16
CA PRO A 20 38.47 -7.79 17.89
C PRO A 20 37.88 -9.20 17.85
N ARG A 21 38.03 -10.01 18.90
CA ARG A 21 37.45 -11.36 19.04
C ARG A 21 36.24 -11.43 19.95
N SER A 22 35.74 -10.31 20.48
CA SER A 22 34.50 -10.27 21.29
C SER A 22 33.23 -10.06 20.43
N SER A 23 33.19 -10.55 19.20
CA SER A 23 31.93 -10.79 18.51
C SER A 23 31.31 -12.02 19.15
N ASP A 24 30.25 -11.84 19.92
CA ASP A 24 29.39 -12.93 20.39
C ASP A 24 28.94 -13.74 19.15
N PRO A 25 29.30 -15.04 19.02
CA PRO A 25 28.93 -15.84 17.86
C PRO A 25 27.43 -16.11 17.74
N ARG A 26 26.61 -15.42 18.52
CA ARG A 26 25.14 -15.49 18.60
C ARG A 26 24.42 -14.24 18.08
N SER A 27 25.08 -13.31 17.38
CA SER A 27 24.37 -12.23 16.69
C SER A 27 23.69 -12.78 15.44
N ASP A 28 22.37 -12.90 15.50
CA ASP A 28 21.50 -13.44 14.45
C ASP A 28 21.53 -12.57 13.17
N GLY A 29 22.43 -12.88 12.25
CA GLY A 29 22.46 -12.28 10.91
C GLY A 29 22.97 -10.83 10.82
N PRO A 30 22.96 -10.23 9.62
CA PRO A 30 23.44 -8.86 9.40
C PRO A 30 22.60 -7.85 10.19
N ALA A 31 23.24 -6.76 10.64
CA ALA A 31 22.58 -5.67 11.34
C ALA A 31 21.42 -5.07 10.51
N TRP A 32 20.39 -4.56 11.20
CA TRP A 32 19.27 -3.88 10.57
C TRP A 32 19.69 -2.51 10.03
N LEU A 33 19.43 -2.26 8.75
CA LEU A 33 19.49 -0.94 8.15
C LEU A 33 18.26 -0.16 8.62
N ARG A 34 18.47 1.07 9.07
CA ARG A 34 17.43 1.98 9.57
C ARG A 34 17.67 3.37 9.00
N PRO A 35 17.20 3.65 7.78
CA PRO A 35 17.24 5.02 7.25
C PRO A 35 16.57 6.00 8.22
N ALA A 36 16.99 7.25 8.20
CA ALA A 36 16.28 8.31 8.91
C ALA A 36 14.79 8.33 8.48
N PRO A 37 13.87 8.79 9.33
CA PRO A 37 12.45 8.86 8.98
C PRO A 37 12.24 9.53 7.63
N TYR A 38 11.39 8.94 6.81
CA TYR A 38 11.10 9.45 5.48
C TYR A 38 10.40 10.81 5.55
N ASP A 39 10.96 11.81 4.88
CA ASP A 39 10.48 13.20 4.86
C ASP A 39 9.97 13.65 3.48
N GLY A 40 9.94 12.76 2.51
CA GLY A 40 9.54 13.06 1.13
C GLY A 40 10.63 13.62 0.24
N SER A 41 11.78 14.01 0.78
CA SER A 41 12.89 14.56 -0.03
C SER A 41 13.54 13.51 -0.91
N ALA A 42 14.16 13.95 -2.01
CA ALA A 42 14.95 13.09 -2.89
C ALA A 42 16.09 12.40 -2.13
N ALA A 43 16.74 13.08 -1.20
CA ALA A 43 17.81 12.51 -0.39
C ALA A 43 17.31 11.40 0.53
N SER A 44 16.16 11.61 1.19
CA SER A 44 15.52 10.59 2.01
C SER A 44 15.07 9.40 1.17
N LEU A 45 14.49 9.64 -0.02
CA LEU A 45 14.11 8.57 -0.95
C LEU A 45 15.33 7.77 -1.41
N THR A 46 16.46 8.43 -1.67
CA THR A 46 17.73 7.78 -2.05
C THR A 46 18.24 6.85 -0.94
N ALA A 47 18.26 7.32 0.30
CA ALA A 47 18.70 6.50 1.44
C ALA A 47 17.83 5.24 1.61
N HIS A 48 16.51 5.36 1.43
CA HIS A 48 15.61 4.21 1.46
C HIS A 48 15.82 3.28 0.26
N ALA A 49 16.04 3.83 -0.94
CA ALA A 49 16.30 3.03 -2.14
C ALA A 49 17.59 2.22 -2.04
N GLU A 50 18.65 2.80 -1.49
CA GLU A 50 19.91 2.10 -1.21
C GLU A 50 19.71 0.96 -0.21
N ALA A 51 18.98 1.22 0.88
CA ALA A 51 18.68 0.20 1.89
C ALA A 51 17.84 -0.95 1.31
N ILE A 52 16.82 -0.65 0.50
CA ILE A 52 16.03 -1.65 -0.23
C ILE A 52 16.93 -2.43 -1.21
N GLY A 53 17.82 -1.74 -1.91
CA GLY A 53 18.81 -2.37 -2.81
C GLY A 53 19.74 -3.34 -2.08
N ALA A 54 20.18 -3.01 -0.87
CA ALA A 54 20.98 -3.90 -0.04
C ALA A 54 20.20 -5.18 0.34
N VAL A 55 18.92 -5.06 0.71
CA VAL A 55 18.03 -6.22 0.94
C VAL A 55 17.90 -7.08 -0.31
N MET A 56 17.63 -6.44 -1.46
CA MET A 56 17.46 -7.17 -2.73
C MET A 56 18.72 -7.90 -3.16
N ALA A 57 19.90 -7.36 -2.83
CA ALA A 57 21.19 -7.99 -3.06
C ALA A 57 21.58 -9.04 -2.01
N GLY A 58 20.78 -9.23 -0.95
CA GLY A 58 21.10 -10.13 0.16
C GLY A 58 22.24 -9.65 1.07
N ARG A 59 22.53 -8.34 1.06
CA ARG A 59 23.61 -7.72 1.84
C ARG A 59 23.16 -7.01 3.10
N GLY A 60 21.85 -7.03 3.42
CA GLY A 60 21.31 -6.36 4.58
C GLY A 60 19.89 -6.75 4.89
N ARG A 61 19.41 -6.30 6.03
CA ARG A 61 18.03 -6.34 6.49
C ARG A 61 17.53 -4.91 6.66
N LEU A 62 16.28 -4.62 6.38
CA LEU A 62 15.70 -3.27 6.47
C LEU A 62 14.55 -3.24 7.48
N TRP A 63 14.68 -2.34 8.46
CA TRP A 63 13.65 -2.12 9.46
C TRP A 63 12.93 -0.79 9.23
N LEU A 64 11.67 -0.85 8.85
CA LEU A 64 10.75 0.30 8.73
C LEU A 64 9.60 0.22 9.74
N GLY A 65 9.68 -0.72 10.69
CA GLY A 65 8.66 -0.91 11.73
C GLY A 65 8.52 0.31 12.66
N PRO A 66 7.36 0.47 13.32
CA PRO A 66 7.04 1.63 14.16
C PRO A 66 7.70 1.58 15.55
N PHE A 67 8.49 0.56 15.85
CA PHE A 67 9.24 0.36 17.09
C PHE A 67 10.65 -0.13 16.78
N ASP A 68 11.51 -0.20 17.79
CA ASP A 68 12.89 -0.68 17.61
C ASP A 68 12.94 -2.18 17.34
N PRO A 69 13.88 -2.64 16.48
CA PRO A 69 14.08 -4.07 16.26
C PRO A 69 14.43 -4.77 17.58
N PRO A 70 13.86 -5.94 17.84
CA PRO A 70 14.22 -6.72 19.01
C PRO A 70 15.71 -7.14 18.93
N SER A 71 16.35 -7.31 20.08
CA SER A 71 17.74 -7.77 20.18
C SER A 71 17.94 -9.15 19.54
N ARG A 72 16.90 -9.98 19.57
CA ARG A 72 16.82 -11.28 18.92
C ARG A 72 15.44 -11.45 18.29
N LEU A 73 15.41 -11.98 17.06
CA LEU A 73 14.15 -12.32 16.40
C LEU A 73 13.48 -13.54 17.06
N PRO A 74 12.16 -13.57 17.17
CA PRO A 74 11.42 -14.76 17.58
C PRO A 74 11.68 -15.96 16.64
N ALA A 75 11.46 -17.16 17.15
CA ALA A 75 11.55 -18.39 16.33
C ALA A 75 10.60 -18.31 15.13
N GLY A 76 11.10 -18.71 13.95
CA GLY A 76 10.37 -18.63 12.68
C GLY A 76 10.51 -17.29 11.94
N PHE A 77 11.25 -16.32 12.50
CA PHE A 77 11.49 -15.02 11.87
C PHE A 77 12.95 -14.80 11.48
N GLU A 78 13.80 -15.82 11.55
CA GLU A 78 15.24 -15.74 11.28
C GLU A 78 15.53 -15.21 9.86
N ASP A 79 14.68 -15.56 8.90
CA ASP A 79 14.78 -15.14 7.49
C ASP A 79 14.18 -13.76 7.20
N ALA A 80 13.74 -13.02 8.21
CA ALA A 80 13.22 -11.67 8.03
C ALA A 80 14.29 -10.76 7.43
N ALA A 81 13.98 -10.21 6.26
CA ALA A 81 14.85 -9.30 5.51
C ALA A 81 14.29 -7.87 5.43
N LEU A 82 12.97 -7.74 5.52
CA LEU A 82 12.26 -6.47 5.53
C LEU A 82 11.16 -6.50 6.60
N VAL A 83 11.11 -5.46 7.41
CA VAL A 83 10.00 -5.24 8.36
C VAL A 83 9.32 -3.92 8.03
N VAL A 84 8.01 -3.95 7.77
CA VAL A 84 7.21 -2.78 7.41
C VAL A 84 6.05 -2.58 8.38
N PRO A 85 5.61 -1.33 8.63
CA PRO A 85 4.45 -1.08 9.48
C PRO A 85 3.18 -1.64 8.83
N THR A 86 2.22 -2.03 9.66
CA THR A 86 0.86 -2.30 9.20
C THR A 86 0.01 -1.04 9.27
N SER A 87 -0.97 -0.92 8.38
CA SER A 87 -1.99 0.13 8.43
C SER A 87 -3.13 -0.19 9.41
N GLY A 88 -2.90 -1.09 10.39
CA GLY A 88 -3.95 -1.65 11.25
C GLY A 88 -4.55 -0.66 12.23
N SER A 89 -5.86 -0.77 12.42
CA SER A 89 -6.70 0.03 13.33
C SER A 89 -6.75 -0.53 14.78
N THR A 90 -5.98 -1.55 15.12
CA THR A 90 -6.15 -2.36 16.35
C THR A 90 -5.29 -1.92 17.55
N GLY A 91 -4.90 -0.65 17.65
CA GLY A 91 -4.36 -0.07 18.90
C GLY A 91 -2.98 -0.53 19.37
N SER A 92 -2.49 -1.71 19.04
CA SER A 92 -1.12 -2.16 19.33
C SER A 92 -0.23 -2.04 18.10
N ALA A 93 0.94 -1.43 18.26
CA ALA A 93 1.93 -1.31 17.18
C ALA A 93 2.44 -2.71 16.79
N LYS A 94 2.14 -3.14 15.57
CA LYS A 94 2.67 -4.36 14.97
C LYS A 94 3.26 -4.09 13.59
N ALA A 95 4.23 -4.90 13.21
CA ALA A 95 4.90 -4.79 11.91
C ALA A 95 4.91 -6.15 11.20
N VAL A 96 4.83 -6.12 9.88
CA VAL A 96 4.92 -7.34 9.04
C VAL A 96 6.38 -7.62 8.72
N ALA A 97 6.80 -8.85 8.97
CA ALA A 97 8.13 -9.35 8.64
C ALA A 97 8.11 -10.17 7.35
N LEU A 98 8.89 -9.77 6.38
CA LEU A 98 9.00 -10.38 5.05
C LEU A 98 10.39 -10.97 4.84
N SER A 99 10.44 -12.17 4.29
CA SER A 99 11.69 -12.75 3.81
C SER A 99 12.10 -12.13 2.46
N ARG A 100 13.39 -12.17 2.16
CA ARG A 100 13.89 -11.79 0.82
C ARG A 100 13.28 -12.67 -0.27
N THR A 101 13.05 -13.94 0.01
CA THR A 101 12.43 -14.88 -0.93
C THR A 101 11.01 -14.46 -1.29
N ALA A 102 10.19 -14.04 -0.31
CA ALA A 102 8.84 -13.55 -0.57
C ALA A 102 8.84 -12.27 -1.42
N LEU A 103 9.78 -11.35 -1.17
CA LEU A 103 9.95 -10.14 -1.98
C LEU A 103 10.31 -10.48 -3.43
N LEU A 104 11.27 -11.36 -3.66
CA LEU A 104 11.67 -11.81 -4.99
C LEU A 104 10.51 -12.51 -5.71
N ALA A 105 9.79 -13.41 -5.03
CA ALA A 105 8.63 -14.10 -5.59
C ALA A 105 7.55 -13.12 -6.09
N SER A 106 7.29 -12.03 -5.34
CA SER A 106 6.33 -11.00 -5.76
C SER A 106 6.78 -10.27 -7.04
N GLN A 107 8.07 -9.99 -7.16
CA GLN A 107 8.62 -9.29 -8.32
C GLN A 107 8.63 -10.18 -9.56
N ASP A 108 9.07 -11.43 -9.40
CA ASP A 108 9.13 -12.40 -10.48
C ASP A 108 7.72 -12.77 -10.98
N ALA A 109 6.72 -12.86 -10.08
CA ALA A 109 5.32 -13.07 -10.46
C ALA A 109 4.75 -11.89 -11.26
N THR A 110 5.09 -10.63 -10.89
CA THR A 110 4.71 -9.44 -11.66
C THR A 110 5.38 -9.43 -13.03
N ALA A 111 6.66 -9.74 -13.11
CA ALA A 111 7.40 -9.80 -14.36
C ALA A 111 6.86 -10.90 -15.29
N ALA A 112 6.53 -12.07 -14.73
CA ALA A 112 5.91 -13.16 -15.49
C ALA A 112 4.55 -12.75 -16.09
N LEU A 113 3.71 -12.00 -15.34
CA LEU A 113 2.46 -11.47 -15.88
C LEU A 113 2.73 -10.49 -17.03
N PHE A 114 3.65 -9.52 -16.84
CA PHE A 114 3.96 -8.52 -17.87
C PHE A 114 4.63 -9.12 -19.11
N THR A 115 5.30 -10.24 -18.97
CA THR A 115 5.78 -11.04 -20.10
C THR A 115 4.63 -11.68 -20.84
N ALA A 116 3.71 -12.33 -20.12
CA ALA A 116 2.62 -13.11 -20.69
C ALA A 116 1.57 -12.23 -21.39
N ASP A 117 1.28 -11.04 -20.86
CA ASP A 117 0.28 -10.11 -21.41
C ASP A 117 0.85 -9.12 -22.43
N GLY A 118 2.15 -9.20 -22.72
CA GLY A 118 2.81 -8.36 -23.71
C GLY A 118 3.25 -6.97 -23.20
N THR A 119 3.00 -6.62 -21.94
CA THR A 119 3.31 -5.28 -21.38
C THR A 119 4.80 -4.93 -21.52
N ALA A 120 5.69 -5.89 -21.23
CA ALA A 120 7.15 -5.73 -21.35
C ALA A 120 7.80 -7.06 -21.81
N ALA A 121 7.14 -7.79 -22.72
CA ALA A 121 7.53 -9.16 -23.11
C ALA A 121 8.97 -9.25 -23.63
N ALA A 122 9.43 -8.27 -24.41
CA ALA A 122 10.76 -8.27 -25.00
C ALA A 122 11.92 -8.29 -23.99
N ILE A 123 11.66 -7.88 -22.74
CA ILE A 123 12.65 -7.82 -21.66
C ILE A 123 12.22 -8.59 -20.42
N GLY A 124 11.41 -9.66 -20.60
CA GLY A 124 11.00 -10.53 -19.52
C GLY A 124 10.13 -9.87 -18.45
N GLY A 125 9.29 -8.90 -18.84
CA GLY A 125 8.38 -8.22 -17.93
C GLY A 125 9.01 -7.15 -17.04
N HIS A 126 10.28 -6.81 -17.27
CA HIS A 126 11.01 -5.79 -16.52
C HIS A 126 10.84 -4.39 -17.11
N GLY A 127 11.28 -3.34 -16.40
CA GLY A 127 11.16 -1.98 -16.91
C GLY A 127 11.78 -0.94 -15.99
N PHE A 128 11.70 0.31 -16.42
CA PHE A 128 12.13 1.50 -15.68
C PHE A 128 11.00 1.96 -14.77
N TRP A 129 11.24 2.05 -13.46
CA TRP A 129 10.21 2.33 -12.46
C TRP A 129 10.29 3.76 -11.95
N LEU A 130 9.23 4.53 -12.13
CA LEU A 130 9.08 5.85 -11.51
C LEU A 130 8.45 5.69 -10.12
N PRO A 131 9.19 5.95 -9.02
CA PRO A 131 8.67 5.85 -7.66
C PRO A 131 7.87 7.10 -7.31
N LEU A 132 6.56 6.95 -7.09
CA LEU A 132 5.61 8.01 -6.72
C LEU A 132 4.90 7.72 -5.39
N LEU A 133 5.32 6.65 -4.71
CA LEU A 133 4.77 6.22 -3.43
C LEU A 133 5.86 6.21 -2.35
N PRO A 134 5.54 6.56 -1.10
CA PRO A 134 6.48 6.52 0.01
C PRO A 134 7.12 5.14 0.19
N PRO A 135 8.44 5.03 0.33
CA PRO A 135 9.17 3.77 0.50
C PRO A 135 9.02 3.16 1.90
N THR A 136 8.22 3.77 2.76
CA THR A 136 7.90 3.29 4.11
C THR A 136 6.78 2.26 4.15
N HIS A 137 6.10 2.05 3.03
CA HIS A 137 5.03 1.06 2.87
C HIS A 137 5.37 0.08 1.75
N ILE A 138 4.81 -1.11 1.81
CA ILE A 138 5.14 -2.19 0.87
C ILE A 138 4.96 -1.80 -0.60
N ALA A 139 3.97 -0.96 -0.92
CA ALA A 139 3.75 -0.52 -2.30
C ALA A 139 4.92 0.31 -2.84
N GLY A 140 5.42 1.29 -2.07
CA GLY A 140 6.60 2.08 -2.45
C GLY A 140 7.88 1.26 -2.43
N VAL A 141 8.06 0.40 -1.42
CA VAL A 141 9.17 -0.55 -1.37
C VAL A 141 9.23 -1.40 -2.63
N GLN A 142 8.10 -1.94 -3.08
CA GLN A 142 8.04 -2.82 -4.26
C GLN A 142 8.35 -2.10 -5.58
N VAL A 143 8.02 -0.82 -5.73
CA VAL A 143 8.43 -0.05 -6.91
C VAL A 143 9.95 0.01 -7.01
N ILE A 144 10.62 0.35 -5.91
CA ILE A 144 12.08 0.44 -5.84
C ILE A 144 12.72 -0.95 -5.98
N ALA A 145 12.19 -1.95 -5.29
CA ALA A 145 12.69 -3.32 -5.33
C ALA A 145 12.62 -3.92 -6.75
N ARG A 146 11.53 -3.66 -7.50
CA ARG A 146 11.39 -4.07 -8.91
C ARG A 146 12.43 -3.42 -9.81
N ALA A 147 12.78 -2.16 -9.57
CA ALA A 147 13.84 -1.49 -10.32
C ALA A 147 15.23 -2.11 -10.05
N HIS A 148 15.52 -2.48 -8.80
CA HIS A 148 16.73 -3.26 -8.46
C HIS A 148 16.69 -4.65 -9.11
N ARG A 149 15.54 -5.31 -9.11
CA ARG A 149 15.38 -6.62 -9.77
C ARG A 149 15.59 -6.53 -11.26
N THR A 150 15.06 -5.48 -11.90
CA THR A 150 15.31 -5.19 -13.33
C THR A 150 16.82 -5.11 -13.60
N ALA A 151 17.56 -4.34 -12.81
CA ALA A 151 19.00 -4.22 -12.99
C ALA A 151 19.73 -5.56 -12.79
N GLN A 152 19.34 -6.34 -11.79
CA GLN A 152 19.94 -7.68 -11.56
C GLN A 152 19.70 -8.62 -12.72
N VAL A 153 18.48 -8.67 -13.27
CA VAL A 153 18.13 -9.60 -14.35
C VAL A 153 18.72 -9.19 -15.67
N LEU A 154 18.74 -7.88 -15.98
CA LEU A 154 19.23 -7.35 -17.24
C LEU A 154 20.72 -7.01 -17.22
N GLY A 155 21.41 -7.18 -16.07
CA GLY A 155 22.84 -6.86 -15.95
C GLY A 155 23.14 -5.36 -16.04
N LEU A 156 22.23 -4.50 -15.59
CA LEU A 156 22.43 -3.05 -15.64
C LEU A 156 23.37 -2.60 -14.51
N PRO A 157 24.19 -1.55 -14.74
CA PRO A 157 25.12 -1.03 -13.75
C PRO A 157 24.44 -0.34 -12.56
N SER A 158 23.21 0.14 -12.75
CA SER A 158 22.42 0.88 -11.77
C SER A 158 20.96 0.39 -11.75
N PRO A 159 20.22 0.60 -10.64
CA PRO A 159 18.79 0.30 -10.60
C PRO A 159 18.05 1.05 -11.72
N ALA A 160 17.01 0.44 -12.28
CA ALA A 160 16.18 1.07 -13.32
C ALA A 160 15.20 2.09 -12.71
N LEU A 161 15.76 3.14 -12.11
CA LEU A 161 15.11 4.26 -11.40
C LEU A 161 15.61 5.59 -11.96
N PRO A 162 14.83 6.69 -11.81
CA PRO A 162 15.32 8.02 -12.10
C PRO A 162 16.57 8.38 -11.28
N ASP A 163 17.49 9.10 -11.88
CA ASP A 163 18.64 9.71 -11.23
C ASP A 163 18.74 11.19 -11.64
N PRO A 164 18.56 12.14 -10.71
CA PRO A 164 18.24 11.94 -9.29
C PRO A 164 16.84 11.37 -9.07
N LEU A 165 16.63 10.72 -7.90
CA LEU A 165 15.30 10.28 -7.48
C LEU A 165 14.37 11.49 -7.26
N PRO A 166 13.05 11.33 -7.45
CA PRO A 166 12.10 12.41 -7.31
C PRO A 166 11.98 12.94 -5.88
N ASP A 167 11.74 14.25 -5.77
CA ASP A 167 11.30 14.89 -4.53
C ASP A 167 9.77 14.75 -4.44
N LEU A 168 9.28 14.05 -3.43
CA LEU A 168 7.86 13.76 -3.23
C LEU A 168 7.23 14.61 -2.11
N ARG A 169 7.91 15.69 -1.70
CA ARG A 169 7.35 16.66 -0.75
C ARG A 169 6.23 17.45 -1.42
N GLY A 170 5.27 17.82 -0.60
CA GLY A 170 4.14 18.60 -1.07
C GLY A 170 2.94 17.76 -1.52
N HIS A 171 1.99 18.45 -2.11
CA HIS A 171 0.75 17.84 -2.57
C HIS A 171 0.94 17.20 -3.94
N PHE A 172 0.45 15.96 -4.10
CA PHE A 172 0.43 15.32 -5.42
C PHE A 172 -0.71 15.91 -6.27
N ASP A 173 -0.35 16.60 -7.34
CA ASP A 173 -1.26 17.07 -8.38
C ASP A 173 -0.70 16.77 -9.77
N SER A 174 -1.41 17.21 -10.80
CA SER A 174 -1.03 16.95 -12.19
C SER A 174 0.25 17.70 -12.59
N ALA A 175 0.49 18.91 -12.09
CA ALA A 175 1.70 19.67 -12.37
C ALA A 175 2.93 19.01 -11.73
N ALA A 176 2.84 18.59 -10.46
CA ALA A 176 3.87 17.83 -9.79
C ALA A 176 4.16 16.50 -10.52
N PHE A 177 3.12 15.76 -10.91
CA PHE A 177 3.30 14.54 -11.70
C PHE A 177 4.03 14.78 -13.01
N VAL A 178 3.68 15.83 -13.78
CA VAL A 178 4.35 16.19 -15.05
C VAL A 178 5.83 16.46 -14.81
N ALA A 179 6.16 17.27 -13.81
CA ALA A 179 7.55 17.62 -13.50
C ALA A 179 8.41 16.39 -13.14
N LEU A 180 7.82 15.37 -12.53
CA LEU A 180 8.51 14.12 -12.17
C LEU A 180 8.58 13.11 -13.34
N ALA A 181 7.51 13.03 -14.12
CA ALA A 181 7.41 12.02 -15.18
C ALA A 181 8.23 12.35 -16.43
N GLU A 182 8.30 13.62 -16.83
CA GLU A 182 9.04 14.01 -18.05
C GLU A 182 10.52 13.62 -18.01
N PRO A 183 11.33 13.96 -16.98
CA PRO A 183 12.71 13.54 -16.91
C PRO A 183 12.87 12.02 -16.78
N ALA A 184 11.96 11.35 -16.07
CA ALA A 184 11.99 9.90 -15.94
C ALA A 184 11.76 9.18 -17.28
N PHE A 185 10.88 9.70 -18.14
CA PHE A 185 10.69 9.16 -19.49
C PHE A 185 11.92 9.31 -20.36
N ALA A 186 12.61 10.45 -20.29
CA ALA A 186 13.85 10.66 -21.05
C ALA A 186 14.93 9.62 -20.65
N GLN A 187 15.02 9.32 -19.35
CA GLN A 187 15.97 8.31 -18.85
C GLN A 187 15.54 6.89 -19.22
N ALA A 188 14.25 6.57 -19.14
CA ALA A 188 13.73 5.27 -19.56
C ALA A 188 13.99 5.00 -21.05
N GLU A 189 13.76 6.00 -21.91
CA GLU A 189 14.03 5.94 -23.35
C GLU A 189 15.53 5.77 -23.62
N ALA A 190 16.40 6.53 -22.94
CA ALA A 190 17.84 6.38 -23.04
C ALA A 190 18.34 4.98 -22.60
N ALA A 191 17.67 4.38 -21.63
CA ALA A 191 17.95 3.02 -21.17
C ALA A 191 17.32 1.93 -22.07
N GLY A 192 16.47 2.28 -23.02
CA GLY A 192 15.72 1.33 -23.85
C GLY A 192 14.70 0.50 -23.08
N LEU A 193 14.18 1.04 -21.96
CA LEU A 193 13.27 0.34 -21.08
C LEU A 193 11.85 0.94 -21.13
N PRO A 194 10.78 0.12 -21.08
CA PRO A 194 9.43 0.62 -20.89
C PRO A 194 9.29 1.22 -19.49
N ALA A 195 8.64 2.38 -19.41
CA ALA A 195 8.37 3.03 -18.14
C ALA A 195 7.18 2.38 -17.43
N LEU A 196 7.31 2.20 -16.12
CA LEU A 196 6.32 1.60 -15.21
C LEU A 196 6.18 2.48 -13.97
N THR A 197 4.99 2.50 -13.37
CA THR A 197 4.77 3.20 -12.09
C THR A 197 3.65 2.57 -11.28
N SER A 198 3.51 3.01 -10.03
CA SER A 198 2.38 2.68 -9.16
C SER A 198 1.76 3.95 -8.59
N LEU A 199 0.43 3.98 -8.55
CA LEU A 199 -0.37 5.07 -7.98
C LEU A 199 -1.38 4.51 -6.98
N VAL A 200 -1.85 5.38 -6.07
CA VAL A 200 -3.08 5.11 -5.32
C VAL A 200 -4.30 5.63 -6.10
N PRO A 201 -5.52 5.11 -5.82
CA PRO A 201 -6.72 5.52 -6.54
C PRO A 201 -6.99 7.01 -6.56
N THR A 202 -6.68 7.71 -5.47
CA THR A 202 -6.84 9.17 -5.36
C THR A 202 -5.91 9.94 -6.27
N GLN A 203 -4.66 9.49 -6.46
CA GLN A 203 -3.71 10.09 -7.40
C GLN A 203 -4.18 9.90 -8.85
N LEU A 204 -4.61 8.69 -9.20
CA LEU A 204 -5.17 8.43 -10.54
C LEU A 204 -6.41 9.28 -10.79
N ALA A 205 -7.35 9.32 -9.83
CA ALA A 205 -8.58 10.10 -9.96
C ALA A 205 -8.30 11.58 -10.25
N ARG A 206 -7.40 12.22 -9.51
CA ARG A 206 -7.02 13.63 -9.73
C ARG A 206 -6.62 13.92 -11.16
N ILE A 207 -5.80 13.06 -11.76
CA ILE A 207 -5.30 13.25 -13.13
C ILE A 207 -6.41 13.01 -14.16
N VAL A 208 -7.19 11.92 -14.02
CA VAL A 208 -8.13 11.52 -15.07
C VAL A 208 -9.45 12.29 -15.05
N THR A 209 -9.80 12.91 -13.91
CA THR A 209 -11.01 13.72 -13.78
C THR A 209 -10.77 15.21 -13.91
N GLY A 210 -9.54 15.68 -13.76
CA GLY A 210 -9.17 17.07 -13.84
C GLY A 210 -9.39 17.67 -15.23
N ALA A 211 -9.56 18.99 -15.31
CA ALA A 211 -9.92 19.72 -16.53
C ALA A 211 -8.90 20.81 -16.93
N THR A 212 -7.76 20.93 -16.21
CA THR A 212 -6.72 21.91 -16.50
C THR A 212 -5.79 21.48 -17.63
N GLY A 213 -4.94 22.40 -18.10
CA GLY A 213 -3.88 22.08 -19.07
C GLY A 213 -2.88 21.06 -18.54
N ASP A 214 -2.52 21.16 -17.24
CA ASP A 214 -1.62 20.22 -16.59
C ASP A 214 -2.24 18.83 -16.48
N ASP A 215 -3.56 18.75 -16.23
CA ASP A 215 -4.27 17.46 -16.25
C ASP A 215 -4.22 16.81 -17.65
N ALA A 216 -4.38 17.60 -18.70
CA ALA A 216 -4.28 17.10 -20.08
C ALA A 216 -2.86 16.61 -20.37
N ARG A 217 -1.82 17.33 -19.91
CA ARG A 217 -0.42 16.93 -20.04
C ARG A 217 -0.12 15.67 -19.24
N ALA A 218 -0.55 15.61 -17.97
CA ALA A 218 -0.41 14.45 -17.10
C ALA A 218 -1.05 13.20 -17.71
N ARG A 219 -2.26 13.31 -18.25
CA ARG A 219 -2.91 12.21 -18.99
C ARG A 219 -2.13 11.77 -20.21
N SER A 220 -1.52 12.72 -20.94
CA SER A 220 -0.65 12.40 -22.07
C SER A 220 0.57 11.59 -21.65
N LEU A 221 1.18 11.93 -20.51
CA LEU A 221 2.30 11.19 -19.94
C LEU A 221 1.86 9.83 -19.40
N LEU A 222 0.72 9.73 -18.69
CA LEU A 222 0.22 8.44 -18.19
C LEU A 222 0.00 7.42 -19.32
N ARG A 223 -0.37 7.86 -20.53
CA ARG A 223 -0.50 6.96 -21.70
C ARG A 223 0.81 6.37 -22.18
N ARG A 224 1.95 6.95 -21.82
CA ARG A 224 3.30 6.48 -22.24
C ARG A 224 3.81 5.35 -21.33
N PHE A 225 3.23 5.19 -20.13
CA PHE A 225 3.60 4.05 -19.29
C PHE A 225 3.11 2.74 -19.92
N ALA A 226 3.97 1.74 -19.94
CA ALA A 226 3.59 0.38 -20.34
C ALA A 226 2.59 -0.25 -19.36
N ALA A 227 2.69 0.08 -18.06
CA ALA A 227 1.66 -0.18 -17.08
C ALA A 227 1.68 0.85 -15.95
N VAL A 228 0.49 1.19 -15.45
CA VAL A 228 0.24 1.98 -14.24
C VAL A 228 -0.47 1.07 -13.25
N LEU A 229 0.25 0.61 -12.22
CA LEU A 229 -0.33 -0.20 -11.16
C LEU A 229 -1.15 0.69 -10.23
N VAL A 230 -2.38 0.31 -9.92
CA VAL A 230 -3.26 1.08 -9.03
C VAL A 230 -3.78 0.17 -7.94
N GLY A 231 -3.42 0.48 -6.69
CA GLY A 231 -3.76 -0.37 -5.55
C GLY A 231 -3.75 0.38 -4.23
N GLY A 232 -3.80 -0.39 -3.15
CA GLY A 232 -3.82 0.14 -1.78
C GLY A 232 -5.23 0.47 -1.27
N ALA A 233 -6.20 0.72 -2.15
CA ALA A 233 -7.63 0.88 -1.84
C ALA A 233 -8.47 0.50 -3.07
N ALA A 234 -9.79 0.39 -2.90
CA ALA A 234 -10.71 0.21 -4.00
C ALA A 234 -10.69 1.44 -4.92
N THR A 235 -10.57 1.20 -6.23
CA THR A 235 -10.66 2.26 -7.23
C THR A 235 -12.09 2.34 -7.76
N PRO A 236 -12.75 3.50 -7.73
CA PRO A 236 -14.07 3.68 -8.32
C PRO A 236 -14.11 3.21 -9.79
N ARG A 237 -15.16 2.48 -10.16
CA ARG A 237 -15.30 1.94 -11.53
C ARG A 237 -15.28 3.04 -12.58
N GLU A 238 -15.83 4.20 -12.25
CA GLU A 238 -15.91 5.38 -13.08
C GLU A 238 -14.52 5.97 -13.37
N VAL A 239 -13.64 5.98 -12.37
CA VAL A 239 -12.23 6.39 -12.52
C VAL A 239 -11.49 5.42 -13.43
N LEU A 240 -11.69 4.12 -13.24
CA LEU A 240 -11.08 3.09 -14.10
C LEU A 240 -11.60 3.17 -15.54
N ALA A 241 -12.92 3.32 -15.71
CA ALA A 241 -13.52 3.45 -17.03
C ALA A 241 -12.99 4.69 -17.77
N ARG A 242 -12.87 5.81 -17.05
CA ARG A 242 -12.32 7.06 -17.58
C ARG A 242 -10.84 6.91 -17.96
N ALA A 243 -10.02 6.31 -17.10
CA ALA A 243 -8.61 6.04 -17.38
C ALA A 243 -8.43 5.14 -18.62
N ARG A 244 -9.17 4.02 -18.67
CA ARG A 244 -9.14 3.09 -19.82
C ARG A 244 -9.66 3.73 -21.10
N GLY A 245 -10.73 4.51 -21.03
CA GLY A 245 -11.25 5.30 -22.18
C GLY A 245 -10.25 6.33 -22.69
N GLN A 246 -9.37 6.83 -21.82
CA GLN A 246 -8.24 7.69 -22.18
C GLN A 246 -7.00 6.91 -22.61
N ARG A 247 -7.08 5.59 -22.79
CA ARG A 247 -5.99 4.69 -23.22
C ARG A 247 -4.81 4.65 -22.25
N ILE A 248 -5.04 4.82 -20.95
CA ILE A 248 -4.02 4.63 -19.92
C ILE A 248 -3.99 3.14 -19.58
N ALA A 249 -2.81 2.52 -19.57
CA ALA A 249 -2.59 1.11 -19.31
C ALA A 249 -2.67 0.81 -17.80
N VAL A 250 -3.87 1.04 -17.21
CA VAL A 250 -4.11 0.80 -15.77
C VAL A 250 -4.27 -0.69 -15.50
N ARG A 251 -3.56 -1.17 -14.48
CA ARG A 251 -3.71 -2.48 -13.85
C ARG A 251 -4.14 -2.29 -12.40
N THR A 252 -5.33 -2.74 -12.03
CA THR A 252 -5.73 -2.75 -10.62
C THR A 252 -5.00 -3.85 -9.87
N THR A 253 -4.56 -3.56 -8.64
CA THR A 253 -3.83 -4.53 -7.82
C THR A 253 -4.51 -4.72 -6.47
N TYR A 254 -4.68 -5.98 -6.05
CA TYR A 254 -5.07 -6.35 -4.71
C TYR A 254 -3.90 -7.04 -4.01
N GLY A 255 -3.69 -6.69 -2.76
CA GLY A 255 -2.67 -7.22 -1.88
C GLY A 255 -2.42 -6.31 -0.68
N SER A 256 -1.53 -6.73 0.19
CA SER A 256 -1.22 -6.05 1.44
C SER A 256 0.28 -6.20 1.78
N SER A 257 0.71 -5.74 2.95
CA SER A 257 2.06 -6.00 3.46
C SER A 257 2.29 -7.50 3.63
N GLU A 258 1.26 -8.23 4.05
CA GLU A 258 1.29 -9.66 4.32
C GLU A 258 1.49 -10.51 3.05
N THR A 259 1.19 -9.97 1.88
CA THR A 259 1.39 -10.61 0.58
C THR A 259 2.57 -10.03 -0.22
N ALA A 260 3.50 -9.35 0.45
CA ALA A 260 4.60 -8.61 -0.17
C ALA A 260 4.13 -7.65 -1.28
N GLY A 261 2.98 -7.00 -1.09
CA GLY A 261 2.34 -6.12 -2.06
C GLY A 261 1.26 -6.80 -2.90
N GLY A 262 1.02 -6.32 -4.12
CA GLY A 262 -0.02 -6.86 -4.99
C GLY A 262 0.22 -8.32 -5.38
N CYS A 263 -0.78 -9.17 -5.14
CA CYS A 263 -0.75 -10.60 -5.49
C CYS A 263 -1.88 -10.99 -6.47
N VAL A 264 -2.85 -10.11 -6.72
CA VAL A 264 -3.92 -10.29 -7.71
C VAL A 264 -3.99 -9.03 -8.57
N TYR A 265 -3.92 -9.15 -9.88
CA TYR A 265 -3.98 -8.03 -10.81
C TYR A 265 -5.21 -8.16 -11.72
N ASP A 266 -6.00 -7.09 -11.82
CA ASP A 266 -7.28 -7.06 -12.56
C ASP A 266 -8.21 -8.25 -12.21
N GLY A 267 -8.22 -8.66 -10.94
CA GLY A 267 -8.97 -9.80 -10.44
C GLY A 267 -8.31 -11.16 -10.68
N THR A 268 -7.24 -11.24 -11.45
CA THR A 268 -6.52 -12.49 -11.75
C THR A 268 -5.35 -12.70 -10.79
N PRO A 269 -5.28 -13.84 -10.09
CA PRO A 269 -4.12 -14.17 -9.26
C PRO A 269 -2.82 -14.21 -10.07
N LEU A 270 -1.75 -13.66 -9.50
CA LEU A 270 -0.42 -13.78 -10.09
C LEU A 270 0.07 -15.23 -10.07
N PRO A 271 1.04 -15.60 -10.93
CA PRO A 271 1.64 -16.94 -10.90
C PRO A 271 2.09 -17.36 -9.50
N GLY A 272 1.71 -18.55 -9.07
CA GLY A 272 2.00 -19.09 -7.73
C GLY A 272 1.03 -18.66 -6.63
N VAL A 273 0.08 -17.78 -6.90
CA VAL A 273 -0.97 -17.36 -5.95
C VAL A 273 -2.19 -18.25 -6.11
N ARG A 274 -2.67 -18.83 -5.00
CA ARG A 274 -3.91 -19.58 -4.92
C ARG A 274 -4.87 -18.86 -3.97
N LEU A 275 -6.11 -18.74 -4.41
CA LEU A 275 -7.18 -18.08 -3.66
C LEU A 275 -8.27 -19.09 -3.31
N ARG A 276 -8.84 -18.93 -2.13
CA ARG A 276 -10.00 -19.70 -1.68
C ARG A 276 -10.93 -18.80 -0.86
N ILE A 277 -12.22 -19.06 -0.94
CA ILE A 277 -13.21 -18.42 -0.07
C ILE A 277 -13.50 -19.39 1.07
N ASP A 278 -13.35 -18.91 2.29
CA ASP A 278 -13.70 -19.67 3.49
C ASP A 278 -15.16 -19.43 3.85
N SER A 279 -15.87 -20.52 4.16
CA SER A 279 -17.27 -20.49 4.62
C SER A 279 -18.16 -19.61 3.74
N PRO A 280 -18.24 -19.86 2.39
CA PRO A 280 -19.02 -19.04 1.50
C PRO A 280 -20.52 -19.13 1.82
N ASP A 281 -21.22 -18.01 1.71
CA ASP A 281 -22.68 -17.95 1.76
C ASP A 281 -23.34 -18.44 0.44
N GLU A 282 -24.66 -18.29 0.32
CA GLU A 282 -25.42 -18.72 -0.85
C GLU A 282 -24.99 -17.98 -2.12
N GLU A 283 -24.45 -16.75 -2.01
CA GLU A 283 -23.94 -15.93 -3.12
C GLU A 283 -22.46 -16.19 -3.39
N GLY A 284 -21.82 -17.09 -2.62
CA GLY A 284 -20.40 -17.43 -2.74
C GLY A 284 -19.46 -16.43 -2.07
N ALA A 285 -20.00 -15.52 -1.27
CA ALA A 285 -19.23 -14.53 -0.55
C ALA A 285 -18.74 -15.10 0.81
N GLY A 286 -17.50 -14.87 1.12
CA GLY A 286 -16.89 -15.31 2.38
C GLY A 286 -15.53 -14.69 2.59
N ARG A 287 -14.83 -15.15 3.62
CA ARG A 287 -13.50 -14.62 3.94
C ARG A 287 -12.47 -15.13 2.93
N LEU A 288 -11.66 -14.22 2.40
CA LEU A 288 -10.61 -14.58 1.45
C LEU A 288 -9.40 -15.19 2.14
N LEU A 289 -8.97 -16.35 1.64
CA LEU A 289 -7.73 -17.03 1.99
C LEU A 289 -6.75 -16.94 0.82
N VAL A 290 -5.49 -16.66 1.13
CA VAL A 290 -4.40 -16.53 0.16
C VAL A 290 -3.29 -17.51 0.52
N SER A 291 -2.94 -18.41 -0.40
CA SER A 291 -1.72 -19.23 -0.33
C SER A 291 -0.76 -18.77 -1.44
N SER A 292 0.46 -18.42 -1.08
CA SER A 292 1.40 -17.83 -2.05
C SER A 292 2.84 -17.89 -1.53
N PRO A 293 3.84 -18.03 -2.40
CA PRO A 293 5.25 -17.86 -2.03
C PRO A 293 5.60 -16.41 -1.65
N THR A 294 4.67 -15.45 -1.84
CA THR A 294 4.86 -14.04 -1.49
C THR A 294 4.43 -13.72 -0.06
N LEU A 295 3.92 -14.70 0.70
CA LEU A 295 3.44 -14.48 2.06
C LEU A 295 4.56 -14.06 3.00
N ALA A 296 4.24 -13.16 3.90
CA ALA A 296 5.11 -12.76 5.00
C ALA A 296 5.32 -13.92 5.98
N LEU A 297 6.37 -13.83 6.78
CA LEU A 297 6.62 -14.73 7.90
C LEU A 297 5.55 -14.55 8.99
N GLY A 298 5.13 -13.30 9.22
CA GLY A 298 4.14 -12.99 10.24
C GLY A 298 4.25 -11.57 10.75
N TYR A 299 3.74 -11.36 11.95
CA TYR A 299 3.77 -10.09 12.65
C TYR A 299 4.80 -10.10 13.76
N LEU A 300 5.53 -9.00 13.89
CA LEU A 300 6.38 -8.68 15.03
C LEU A 300 5.70 -7.62 15.88
N HIS A 301 5.78 -7.76 17.19
CA HIS A 301 5.20 -6.86 18.18
C HIS A 301 6.28 -6.08 18.92
N ALA A 302 5.90 -4.93 19.52
CA ALA A 302 6.82 -4.06 20.25
C ALA A 302 7.44 -4.71 21.49
N ASP A 303 6.82 -5.74 22.05
CA ASP A 303 7.33 -6.55 23.18
C ASP A 303 8.35 -7.61 22.75
N GLY A 304 8.69 -7.67 21.46
CA GLY A 304 9.63 -8.63 20.88
C GLY A 304 9.03 -10.00 20.56
N THR A 305 7.72 -10.18 20.73
CA THR A 305 7.04 -11.42 20.34
C THR A 305 6.75 -11.46 18.84
N GLY A 306 6.54 -12.68 18.31
CA GLY A 306 6.16 -12.91 16.93
C GLY A 306 4.90 -13.75 16.81
N GLU A 307 4.06 -13.43 15.84
CA GLU A 307 2.86 -14.19 15.48
C GLU A 307 3.01 -14.64 14.03
N ALA A 308 3.09 -15.96 13.77
CA ALA A 308 3.19 -16.49 12.42
C ALA A 308 1.95 -16.12 11.59
N LEU A 309 2.16 -15.77 10.30
CA LEU A 309 1.07 -15.36 9.42
C LEU A 309 0.11 -16.51 9.11
N THR A 310 0.66 -17.68 8.88
CA THR A 310 -0.08 -18.91 8.62
C THR A 310 0.16 -19.83 9.82
N GLY A 311 -0.92 -20.24 10.51
CA GLY A 311 -0.81 -21.23 11.58
C GLY A 311 -0.51 -22.62 11.01
N ASP A 312 -1.31 -23.64 11.35
CA ASP A 312 -1.18 -25.00 10.83
C ASP A 312 -1.59 -25.15 9.35
N THR A 313 -2.01 -24.06 8.70
CA THR A 313 -2.40 -24.04 7.27
C THR A 313 -1.35 -23.32 6.43
N ASP A 314 -1.33 -23.62 5.12
CA ASP A 314 -0.48 -22.93 4.14
C ASP A 314 -1.11 -21.63 3.61
N ALA A 315 -2.18 -21.14 4.24
CA ALA A 315 -2.98 -20.02 3.79
C ALA A 315 -3.08 -18.91 4.83
N PHE A 316 -2.91 -17.68 4.38
CA PHE A 316 -3.21 -16.47 5.13
C PHE A 316 -4.71 -16.16 5.05
N THR A 317 -5.38 -16.13 6.20
CA THR A 317 -6.77 -15.69 6.31
C THR A 317 -6.82 -14.17 6.40
N THR A 318 -7.27 -13.52 5.34
CA THR A 318 -7.36 -12.05 5.30
C THR A 318 -8.57 -11.55 6.10
N SER A 319 -8.64 -10.24 6.38
CA SER A 319 -9.89 -9.61 6.86
C SER A 319 -10.86 -9.25 5.74
N ASP A 320 -10.56 -9.60 4.49
CA ASP A 320 -11.37 -9.19 3.35
C ASP A 320 -12.45 -10.23 3.02
N LEU A 321 -13.64 -9.74 2.71
CA LEU A 321 -14.74 -10.51 2.14
C LEU A 321 -14.66 -10.46 0.62
N ALA A 322 -14.84 -11.58 -0.03
CA ALA A 322 -14.68 -11.68 -1.47
C ALA A 322 -15.54 -12.81 -2.07
N THR A 323 -15.67 -12.79 -3.38
CA THR A 323 -16.19 -13.91 -4.20
C THR A 323 -15.13 -14.30 -5.22
N LEU A 324 -15.16 -15.57 -5.63
CA LEU A 324 -14.38 -16.10 -6.74
C LEU A 324 -15.33 -16.60 -7.83
N ALA A 325 -15.22 -16.00 -9.03
CA ALA A 325 -15.94 -16.52 -10.18
C ALA A 325 -15.41 -17.93 -10.54
N PRO A 326 -16.19 -18.75 -11.27
CA PRO A 326 -15.72 -20.06 -11.76
C PRO A 326 -14.45 -19.97 -12.63
N THR A 327 -14.20 -18.82 -13.22
CA THR A 327 -12.96 -18.51 -13.98
C THR A 327 -11.76 -18.19 -13.10
N GLY A 328 -11.92 -18.17 -11.77
CA GLY A 328 -10.87 -17.78 -10.81
C GLY A 328 -10.71 -16.27 -10.60
N VAL A 329 -11.57 -15.45 -11.22
CA VAL A 329 -11.52 -14.00 -11.06
C VAL A 329 -12.04 -13.60 -9.67
N LEU A 330 -11.19 -12.89 -8.91
CA LEU A 330 -11.48 -12.35 -7.59
C LEU A 330 -12.30 -11.07 -7.68
N THR A 331 -13.36 -11.00 -6.89
CA THR A 331 -14.06 -9.74 -6.59
C THR A 331 -14.02 -9.48 -5.08
N VAL A 332 -13.32 -8.43 -4.67
CA VAL A 332 -13.29 -7.99 -3.28
C VAL A 332 -14.55 -7.18 -2.98
N LEU A 333 -15.29 -7.58 -1.97
CA LEU A 333 -16.55 -6.96 -1.57
C LEU A 333 -16.33 -5.87 -0.53
N GLY A 334 -15.42 -6.10 0.42
CA GLY A 334 -15.09 -5.18 1.52
C GLY A 334 -14.32 -5.90 2.62
N ARG A 335 -14.21 -5.25 3.78
CA ARG A 335 -13.59 -5.86 4.96
C ARG A 335 -14.65 -6.39 5.91
N ALA A 336 -14.39 -7.55 6.51
CA ALA A 336 -15.27 -8.12 7.54
C ALA A 336 -15.37 -7.19 8.76
N ASP A 337 -14.27 -6.51 9.09
CA ASP A 337 -14.18 -5.60 10.22
C ASP A 337 -14.96 -4.27 10.00
N ASP A 338 -15.24 -3.92 8.73
CA ASP A 338 -15.98 -2.71 8.35
C ASP A 338 -17.49 -2.95 8.25
N VAL A 339 -17.95 -4.21 8.33
CA VAL A 339 -19.38 -4.56 8.18
C VAL A 339 -20.21 -3.84 9.25
N ILE A 340 -21.19 -3.08 8.80
CA ILE A 340 -22.14 -2.37 9.67
C ILE A 340 -23.31 -3.30 9.98
N ILE A 341 -23.61 -3.49 11.26
CA ILE A 341 -24.78 -4.26 11.70
C ILE A 341 -25.90 -3.29 12.10
N THR A 342 -26.88 -3.15 11.23
CA THR A 342 -28.03 -2.25 11.46
C THR A 342 -29.33 -3.02 11.46
N GLY A 343 -30.05 -2.99 12.59
CA GLY A 343 -31.32 -3.74 12.74
C GLY A 343 -31.17 -5.25 12.49
N GLY A 344 -30.05 -5.86 12.89
CA GLY A 344 -29.73 -7.26 12.66
C GLY A 344 -29.32 -7.61 11.21
N ARG A 345 -29.21 -6.62 10.33
CA ARG A 345 -28.80 -6.81 8.92
C ARG A 345 -27.37 -6.35 8.71
N LYS A 346 -26.64 -7.08 7.87
CA LYS A 346 -25.27 -6.75 7.46
C LYS A 346 -25.31 -5.74 6.31
N VAL A 347 -24.54 -4.67 6.42
CA VAL A 347 -24.30 -3.68 5.37
C VAL A 347 -22.80 -3.61 5.11
N LEU A 348 -22.40 -3.85 3.90
CA LEU A 348 -21.04 -3.57 3.45
C LEU A 348 -20.97 -2.09 3.06
N PRO A 349 -20.16 -1.27 3.74
CA PRO A 349 -20.02 0.15 3.40
C PRO A 349 -19.73 0.39 1.93
N GLN A 350 -18.90 -0.45 1.32
CA GLN A 350 -18.50 -0.37 -0.08
C GLN A 350 -19.66 -0.52 -1.06
N ASP A 351 -20.74 -1.23 -0.71
CA ASP A 351 -21.91 -1.34 -1.58
C ASP A 351 -22.64 0.01 -1.68
N VAL A 352 -22.77 0.68 -0.54
CA VAL A 352 -23.38 2.01 -0.47
C VAL A 352 -22.50 3.04 -1.17
N GLU A 353 -21.19 3.00 -0.93
CA GLU A 353 -20.19 3.86 -1.58
C GLU A 353 -20.24 3.72 -3.10
N ARG A 354 -20.23 2.48 -3.61
CA ARG A 354 -20.36 2.22 -5.06
C ARG A 354 -21.68 2.73 -5.64
N ALA A 355 -22.75 2.69 -4.87
CA ALA A 355 -24.04 3.22 -5.33
C ALA A 355 -24.04 4.76 -5.38
N ILE A 356 -23.38 5.40 -4.40
CA ILE A 356 -23.16 6.88 -4.41
C ILE A 356 -22.29 7.26 -5.62
N ASP A 357 -21.18 6.56 -5.85
CA ASP A 357 -20.27 6.81 -6.98
C ASP A 357 -21.01 6.74 -8.31
N ARG A 358 -21.75 5.65 -8.54
CA ARG A 358 -22.51 5.47 -9.78
C ARG A 358 -23.57 6.54 -10.01
N SER A 359 -24.19 7.01 -8.94
CA SER A 359 -25.34 7.91 -9.06
C SER A 359 -24.95 9.37 -9.06
N LEU A 360 -23.92 9.77 -8.36
CA LEU A 360 -23.59 11.17 -8.09
C LEU A 360 -22.22 11.59 -8.62
N MET A 361 -21.20 10.72 -8.57
CA MET A 361 -19.89 11.06 -9.13
C MET A 361 -19.95 11.19 -10.66
N LEU A 362 -20.71 10.30 -11.34
CA LEU A 362 -20.93 10.39 -12.79
C LEU A 362 -21.65 11.69 -13.20
N ARG A 363 -22.44 12.26 -12.31
CA ARG A 363 -23.15 13.54 -12.56
C ARG A 363 -22.32 14.76 -12.19
N GLY A 364 -21.10 14.58 -11.68
CA GLY A 364 -20.26 15.68 -11.20
C GLY A 364 -20.86 16.38 -9.98
N LEU A 365 -21.48 15.66 -9.05
CA LEU A 365 -22.09 16.22 -7.83
C LEU A 365 -21.28 15.87 -6.59
N VAL A 366 -20.67 14.69 -6.55
CA VAL A 366 -19.83 14.18 -5.45
C VAL A 366 -18.47 13.78 -6.00
N ARG A 367 -17.41 14.28 -5.38
CA ARG A 367 -16.02 14.00 -5.75
C ARG A 367 -15.46 12.78 -5.03
N ALA A 368 -15.88 12.57 -3.79
CA ALA A 368 -15.46 11.42 -2.98
C ALA A 368 -16.50 11.14 -1.89
N ASN A 369 -16.55 9.89 -1.43
CA ASN A 369 -17.42 9.52 -0.31
C ASN A 369 -16.77 8.40 0.52
N VAL A 370 -17.22 8.27 1.78
CA VAL A 370 -16.98 7.14 2.65
C VAL A 370 -18.19 6.89 3.53
N VAL A 371 -18.53 5.62 3.72
CA VAL A 371 -19.67 5.18 4.53
C VAL A 371 -19.16 4.49 5.78
N VAL A 372 -19.72 4.82 6.93
CA VAL A 372 -19.34 4.29 8.24
C VAL A 372 -20.56 3.90 9.07
N GLY A 373 -20.36 2.93 9.97
CA GLY A 373 -21.31 2.59 11.02
C GLY A 373 -21.07 3.45 12.26
N VAL A 374 -22.14 4.00 12.83
CA VAL A 374 -22.09 4.75 14.08
C VAL A 374 -23.00 4.06 15.10
N PRO A 375 -22.59 3.90 16.37
CA PRO A 375 -23.44 3.33 17.38
C PRO A 375 -24.82 3.97 17.44
N ASP A 376 -25.85 3.16 17.55
CA ASP A 376 -27.25 3.59 17.59
C ASP A 376 -28.01 2.73 18.59
N PRO A 377 -28.76 3.34 19.55
CA PRO A 377 -29.43 2.59 20.62
C PRO A 377 -30.56 1.69 20.11
N ASP A 378 -31.20 2.02 18.99
CA ASP A 378 -32.34 1.28 18.47
C ASP A 378 -31.93 0.22 17.43
N TRP A 379 -30.85 0.49 16.67
CA TRP A 379 -30.45 -0.31 15.52
C TRP A 379 -29.10 -1.02 15.71
N GLY A 380 -28.43 -0.86 16.89
CA GLY A 380 -27.06 -1.29 17.12
C GLY A 380 -26.05 -0.37 16.43
N GLN A 381 -26.13 -0.24 15.13
CA GLN A 381 -25.41 0.76 14.35
C GLN A 381 -26.35 1.39 13.33
N ARG A 382 -26.14 2.68 13.00
CA ARG A 382 -26.77 3.36 11.87
C ARG A 382 -25.73 3.62 10.79
N VAL A 383 -26.16 3.57 9.54
CA VAL A 383 -25.34 3.88 8.37
C VAL A 383 -25.28 5.39 8.21
N GLU A 384 -24.07 5.94 8.13
CA GLU A 384 -23.84 7.37 7.85
C GLU A 384 -22.79 7.54 6.75
N ALA A 385 -22.82 8.66 6.02
CA ALA A 385 -21.89 8.95 4.95
C ALA A 385 -21.21 10.29 5.14
N LEU A 386 -19.90 10.36 4.86
CA LEU A 386 -19.19 11.60 4.58
C LEU A 386 -19.07 11.74 3.07
N VAL A 387 -19.28 12.93 2.55
CA VAL A 387 -19.16 13.24 1.13
C VAL A 387 -18.34 14.51 0.92
N VAL A 388 -17.53 14.49 -0.13
CA VAL A 388 -16.86 15.69 -0.66
C VAL A 388 -17.61 16.08 -1.92
N LEU A 389 -18.17 17.29 -1.94
CA LEU A 389 -18.94 17.78 -3.08
C LEU A 389 -18.04 18.37 -4.16
N GLU A 390 -18.54 18.38 -5.39
CA GLU A 390 -17.93 19.16 -6.45
C GLU A 390 -18.13 20.68 -6.20
N PRO A 391 -17.24 21.55 -6.68
CA PRO A 391 -17.37 22.99 -6.51
C PRO A 391 -18.70 23.52 -7.06
N GLY A 392 -19.35 24.36 -6.30
CA GLY A 392 -20.63 25.00 -6.70
C GLY A 392 -21.89 24.24 -6.28
N ILE A 393 -21.75 23.09 -5.62
CA ILE A 393 -22.90 22.35 -5.04
C ILE A 393 -23.15 22.87 -3.62
N ASP A 394 -24.40 23.16 -3.31
CA ASP A 394 -24.80 23.62 -1.95
C ASP A 394 -24.68 22.44 -0.96
N PRO A 395 -23.87 22.58 0.11
CA PRO A 395 -23.77 21.57 1.15
C PRO A 395 -25.11 21.19 1.80
N ALA A 396 -26.05 22.09 1.88
CA ALA A 396 -27.39 21.85 2.45
C ALA A 396 -28.22 20.87 1.61
N GLU A 397 -27.94 20.74 0.32
CA GLU A 397 -28.61 19.81 -0.58
C GLU A 397 -28.07 18.39 -0.52
N ALA A 398 -26.82 18.18 -0.04
CA ALA A 398 -26.14 16.89 -0.05
C ALA A 398 -26.97 15.75 0.57
N PRO A 399 -27.62 15.89 1.74
CA PRO A 399 -28.42 14.82 2.32
C PRO A 399 -29.60 14.39 1.43
N SER A 400 -30.23 15.33 0.75
CA SER A 400 -31.35 15.03 -0.16
C SER A 400 -30.87 14.42 -1.47
N LEU A 401 -29.78 14.91 -2.02
CA LEU A 401 -29.15 14.40 -3.24
C LEU A 401 -28.72 12.93 -3.06
N VAL A 402 -27.98 12.62 -1.99
CA VAL A 402 -27.49 11.26 -1.73
C VAL A 402 -28.67 10.30 -1.52
N ARG A 403 -29.62 10.66 -0.64
CA ARG A 403 -30.77 9.77 -0.37
C ARG A 403 -31.69 9.59 -1.56
N SER A 404 -31.95 10.63 -2.33
CA SER A 404 -32.73 10.54 -3.55
C SER A 404 -32.05 9.67 -4.59
N ALA A 405 -30.75 9.85 -4.79
CA ALA A 405 -29.98 9.06 -5.71
C ALA A 405 -29.99 7.56 -5.34
N LEU A 406 -29.79 7.22 -4.06
CA LEU A 406 -29.80 5.83 -3.59
C LEU A 406 -31.19 5.19 -3.67
N ARG A 407 -32.28 5.94 -3.51
CA ARG A 407 -33.65 5.42 -3.67
C ARG A 407 -33.99 5.03 -5.11
N THR A 408 -33.28 5.59 -6.08
CA THR A 408 -33.44 5.22 -7.50
C THR A 408 -32.56 4.04 -7.93
N THR A 409 -31.75 3.51 -7.01
CA THR A 409 -30.92 2.33 -7.21
C THR A 409 -31.58 1.11 -6.56
N GLU A 410 -31.02 -0.09 -6.80
CA GLU A 410 -31.45 -1.33 -6.16
C GLU A 410 -30.97 -1.47 -4.70
N VAL A 411 -30.40 -0.40 -4.11
CA VAL A 411 -29.92 -0.43 -2.72
C VAL A 411 -31.10 -0.53 -1.76
N PRO A 412 -31.14 -1.55 -0.88
CA PRO A 412 -32.19 -1.70 0.12
C PRO A 412 -32.28 -0.48 1.05
N SER A 413 -33.49 -0.13 1.47
CA SER A 413 -33.75 1.09 2.26
C SER A 413 -32.97 1.17 3.59
N PHE A 414 -32.69 0.02 4.22
CA PHE A 414 -31.90 -0.06 5.47
C PHE A 414 -30.42 0.31 5.25
N MET A 415 -29.89 0.23 4.03
CA MET A 415 -28.54 0.60 3.65
C MET A 415 -28.39 2.10 3.35
N ILE A 416 -29.52 2.82 3.14
CA ILE A 416 -29.48 4.25 2.83
C ILE A 416 -29.00 5.04 4.07
N PRO A 417 -27.95 5.89 3.93
CA PRO A 417 -27.43 6.65 5.06
C PRO A 417 -28.50 7.49 5.76
N LYS A 418 -28.56 7.36 7.09
CA LYS A 418 -29.48 8.14 7.92
C LYS A 418 -29.07 9.62 7.96
N ARG A 419 -27.76 9.87 7.97
CA ARG A 419 -27.17 11.21 7.89
C ARG A 419 -26.08 11.23 6.82
N VAL A 420 -25.90 12.40 6.22
CA VAL A 420 -24.84 12.69 5.25
C VAL A 420 -24.14 13.95 5.72
N HIS A 421 -22.83 13.86 5.88
CA HIS A 421 -21.97 14.93 6.35
C HIS A 421 -21.12 15.42 5.18
N VAL A 422 -21.07 16.73 4.98
CA VAL A 422 -20.22 17.33 3.96
C VAL A 422 -18.89 17.71 4.61
N VAL A 423 -17.81 17.32 3.97
CA VAL A 423 -16.43 17.64 4.39
C VAL A 423 -15.67 18.19 3.19
N GLU A 424 -14.65 19.00 3.44
CA GLU A 424 -13.78 19.53 2.38
C GLU A 424 -12.90 18.42 1.79
N GLU A 425 -12.40 17.52 2.66
CA GLU A 425 -11.58 16.37 2.29
C GLU A 425 -11.93 15.17 3.18
N LEU A 426 -11.83 13.96 2.62
CA LEU A 426 -11.93 12.74 3.42
C LEU A 426 -10.67 12.56 4.28
N PRO A 427 -10.80 12.04 5.51
CA PRO A 427 -9.63 11.70 6.31
C PRO A 427 -8.85 10.57 5.64
N LEU A 428 -7.55 10.77 5.47
CA LEU A 428 -6.65 9.83 4.80
C LEU A 428 -5.53 9.40 5.74
N LEU A 429 -5.15 8.13 5.66
CA LEU A 429 -3.89 7.63 6.17
C LEU A 429 -2.74 8.08 5.26
N GLY A 430 -1.50 8.09 5.77
CA GLY A 430 -0.32 8.65 5.12
C GLY A 430 0.02 8.17 3.70
N ILE A 431 -0.70 7.16 3.19
CA ILE A 431 -0.57 6.62 1.83
C ILE A 431 -1.80 6.90 0.95
N GLY A 432 -2.67 7.84 1.36
CA GLY A 432 -3.88 8.19 0.60
C GLY A 432 -5.01 7.17 0.69
N LYS A 433 -4.95 6.21 1.63
CA LYS A 433 -6.10 5.36 2.00
C LYS A 433 -7.07 6.12 2.88
N ILE A 434 -8.37 5.87 2.70
CA ILE A 434 -9.40 6.42 3.59
C ILE A 434 -9.22 5.88 5.02
N ASP A 435 -9.14 6.78 6.00
CA ASP A 435 -9.17 6.45 7.42
C ASP A 435 -10.62 6.36 7.90
N ARG A 436 -11.21 5.16 7.83
CA ARG A 436 -12.59 4.93 8.27
C ARG A 436 -12.80 5.18 9.77
N SER A 437 -11.77 4.96 10.57
CA SER A 437 -11.83 5.22 12.01
C SER A 437 -11.92 6.72 12.29
N ALA A 438 -11.12 7.54 11.60
CA ALA A 438 -11.23 8.98 11.67
C ALA A 438 -12.56 9.48 11.10
N ALA A 439 -13.02 8.89 9.99
CA ALA A 439 -14.33 9.21 9.42
C ALA A 439 -15.47 8.94 10.44
N ALA A 440 -15.43 7.79 11.13
CA ALA A 440 -16.42 7.46 12.15
C ALA A 440 -16.39 8.45 13.33
N ARG A 441 -15.19 8.89 13.78
CA ARG A 441 -15.07 9.93 14.82
C ARG A 441 -15.67 11.27 14.37
N ILE A 442 -15.36 11.72 13.16
CA ILE A 442 -15.93 12.97 12.59
C ILE A 442 -17.46 12.92 12.62
N VAL A 443 -18.04 11.80 12.18
CA VAL A 443 -19.50 11.62 12.14
C VAL A 443 -20.10 11.54 13.54
N ALA A 444 -19.40 10.95 14.51
CA ALA A 444 -19.83 10.86 15.90
C ALA A 444 -19.68 12.20 16.66
N GLY A 445 -18.99 13.19 16.07
CA GLY A 445 -18.71 14.47 16.73
C GLY A 445 -17.64 14.38 17.84
N ILE A 446 -16.71 13.42 17.71
CA ILE A 446 -15.64 13.11 18.68
C ILE A 446 -14.27 13.46 18.07
#